data_f59e8b9b716c7d0c234de046ce3bdafc
#
_entry.id   f59e8b9b716c7d0c234de046ce3bdafc
#
_cell.length_a   1.000
_cell.length_b   1.000
_cell.length_c   1.000
_cell.angle_alpha   90.00
_cell.angle_beta   90.00
_cell.angle_gamma   90.00
#
_symmetry.space_group_name_H-M   'P 1'
#
loop_
_entity.id
_entity.type
_entity.pdbx_description
1 polymer ?
#
loop_
_entity_poly.entity_id
_entity_poly.type
_entity_poly.pdbx_seq_one_letter_code
_entity_poly.pdbx_strand_id
1 'polypeptide(L)'
;MKTFFWLLLIGLLISAYATSFAHEGEDNQSDTTEQTASSDMRADFSDFPNLHPLAVHVPIMMLPLAAVLQLIGFFAFRRAMSWVVLGIVVFGFIGAYAAANWTHPHTAELPAQIQAVYDRHDTYATWTLWLSGIAAVLKIVSHFLFKSVAWAEGITVAVLLASAYTVSVAGHYGSQLVYIEGVGPEGKYLESETGSHQH
;
A
#
# COMPACT_ATOMS: atom_id res chain seq x y z
N MET A 1 -26.61 -10.16 -17.96
CA MET A 1 -25.55 -9.35 -17.32
C MET A 1 -24.80 -10.09 -16.22
N LYS A 2 -25.45 -10.85 -15.33
CA LYS A 2 -24.76 -11.61 -14.25
C LYS A 2 -23.81 -12.69 -14.79
N THR A 3 -24.18 -13.40 -15.84
CA THR A 3 -23.34 -14.45 -16.45
C THR A 3 -22.08 -13.91 -17.12
N PHE A 4 -22.14 -12.74 -17.74
CA PHE A 4 -21.00 -12.10 -18.39
C PHE A 4 -19.94 -11.63 -17.36
N PHE A 5 -20.39 -11.16 -16.20
CA PHE A 5 -19.50 -10.78 -15.10
C PHE A 5 -18.73 -11.98 -14.52
N TRP A 6 -19.39 -13.12 -14.35
CA TRP A 6 -18.74 -14.34 -13.88
C TRP A 6 -17.73 -14.91 -14.89
N LEU A 7 -18.03 -14.81 -16.18
CA LEU A 7 -17.10 -15.25 -17.24
C LEU A 7 -15.84 -14.36 -17.30
N LEU A 8 -15.97 -13.04 -17.08
CA LEU A 8 -14.82 -12.13 -16.97
C LEU A 8 -13.97 -12.42 -15.73
N LEU A 9 -14.61 -12.70 -14.59
CA LEU A 9 -13.91 -13.02 -13.35
C LEU A 9 -13.14 -14.35 -13.44
N ILE A 10 -13.77 -15.37 -14.05
CA ILE A 10 -13.14 -16.66 -14.31
C ILE A 10 -12.00 -16.52 -15.33
N GLY A 11 -12.16 -15.72 -16.38
CA GLY A 11 -11.10 -15.43 -17.35
C GLY A 11 -9.89 -14.73 -16.73
N LEU A 12 -10.10 -13.81 -15.80
CA LEU A 12 -9.04 -13.12 -15.06
C LEU A 12 -8.28 -14.08 -14.13
N LEU A 13 -9.01 -14.98 -13.46
CA LEU A 13 -8.41 -16.00 -12.58
C LEU A 13 -7.60 -17.03 -13.38
N ILE A 14 -8.08 -17.47 -14.55
CA ILE A 14 -7.37 -18.41 -15.41
C ILE A 14 -6.11 -17.76 -16.01
N SER A 15 -6.16 -16.48 -16.36
CA SER A 15 -4.98 -15.73 -16.85
C SER A 15 -3.90 -15.61 -15.78
N ALA A 16 -4.27 -15.44 -14.51
CA ALA A 16 -3.30 -15.39 -13.42
C ALA A 16 -2.62 -16.76 -13.16
N TYR A 17 -3.32 -17.87 -13.42
CA TYR A 17 -2.73 -19.22 -13.30
C TYR A 17 -1.78 -19.56 -14.47
N ALA A 18 -2.05 -19.07 -15.68
CA ALA A 18 -1.26 -19.40 -16.88
C ALA A 18 0.14 -18.77 -16.86
N THR A 19 0.35 -17.67 -16.15
CA THR A 19 1.66 -17.00 -16.06
C THR A 19 2.62 -17.66 -15.05
N SER A 20 2.13 -18.54 -14.18
CA SER A 20 2.96 -19.21 -13.18
C SER A 20 3.71 -20.45 -13.72
N PHE A 21 3.39 -20.95 -14.91
CA PHE A 21 3.97 -22.16 -15.48
C PHE A 21 5.02 -21.91 -16.60
N ALA A 22 5.36 -20.66 -16.89
CA ALA A 22 6.23 -20.34 -18.04
C ALA A 22 7.71 -20.09 -17.66
N HIS A 23 8.15 -20.52 -16.49
CA HIS A 23 9.55 -20.36 -16.08
C HIS A 23 10.15 -21.65 -15.51
N GLU A 24 10.07 -22.74 -16.30
CA GLU A 24 10.88 -23.93 -16.14
C GLU A 24 11.60 -24.18 -17.46
N GLY A 25 12.90 -23.98 -17.46
CA GLY A 25 13.75 -24.25 -18.62
C GLY A 25 15.23 -24.19 -18.30
N GLU A 26 15.79 -25.38 -18.19
CA GLU A 26 17.16 -25.80 -18.40
C GLU A 26 18.08 -25.91 -17.20
N ASP A 27 18.08 -27.16 -16.72
CA ASP A 27 19.11 -27.77 -15.89
C ASP A 27 20.45 -27.90 -16.63
N ASN A 28 21.53 -27.45 -15.97
CA ASN A 28 22.86 -28.02 -16.20
C ASN A 28 23.34 -28.62 -14.86
N GLN A 29 23.37 -29.94 -14.84
CA GLN A 29 23.96 -30.74 -13.78
C GLN A 29 25.42 -30.38 -13.54
N SER A 30 25.74 -30.04 -12.32
CA SER A 30 27.07 -30.23 -11.75
C SER A 30 26.86 -30.77 -10.34
N ASP A 31 27.16 -32.06 -10.21
CA ASP A 31 27.26 -32.77 -8.94
C ASP A 31 28.21 -32.06 -7.99
N THR A 32 27.67 -31.53 -6.90
CA THR A 32 28.42 -31.36 -5.67
C THR A 32 27.44 -31.57 -4.53
N THR A 33 27.71 -32.57 -3.74
CA THR A 33 27.05 -32.96 -2.52
C THR A 33 26.96 -31.75 -1.58
N GLU A 34 25.88 -31.02 -1.60
CA GLU A 34 25.51 -30.07 -0.55
C GLU A 34 24.29 -30.58 0.21
N GLN A 35 24.62 -31.02 1.40
CA GLN A 35 23.70 -31.33 2.47
C GLN A 35 22.64 -30.26 2.64
N THR A 36 21.39 -30.65 2.41
CA THR A 36 20.17 -30.19 3.08
C THR A 36 20.36 -29.00 4.04
N ALA A 37 20.33 -27.82 3.50
CA ALA A 37 19.70 -26.69 4.13
C ALA A 37 18.50 -26.34 3.22
N SER A 38 17.35 -26.91 3.51
CA SER A 38 16.09 -26.24 3.20
C SER A 38 16.07 -24.97 4.06
N SER A 39 16.98 -24.04 3.76
CA SER A 39 16.92 -22.70 4.28
C SER A 39 15.60 -22.17 3.78
N ASP A 40 14.72 -21.95 4.72
CA ASP A 40 13.48 -21.25 4.48
C ASP A 40 13.86 -20.00 3.69
N MET A 41 13.57 -19.98 2.38
CA MET A 41 13.90 -18.84 1.50
C MET A 41 13.09 -17.58 1.88
N ARG A 42 12.31 -17.70 2.96
CA ARG A 42 11.48 -16.65 3.49
C ARG A 42 12.18 -16.01 4.70
N ALA A 43 12.54 -14.74 4.57
CA ALA A 43 13.05 -13.96 5.69
C ALA A 43 11.97 -13.84 6.78
N ASP A 44 12.38 -13.97 8.03
CA ASP A 44 11.52 -13.68 9.19
C ASP A 44 11.28 -12.18 9.33
N PHE A 45 10.19 -11.80 10.01
CA PHE A 45 9.89 -10.39 10.27
C PHE A 45 10.99 -9.69 11.08
N SER A 46 11.72 -10.43 11.90
CA SER A 46 12.87 -9.95 12.69
C SER A 46 14.10 -9.61 11.84
N ASP A 47 14.17 -10.12 10.60
CA ASP A 47 15.28 -9.85 9.68
C ASP A 47 15.15 -8.49 9.00
N PHE A 48 13.97 -7.86 9.07
CA PHE A 48 13.74 -6.54 8.48
C PHE A 48 14.15 -5.44 9.47
N PRO A 49 14.96 -4.45 9.04
CA PRO A 49 15.34 -3.31 9.88
C PRO A 49 14.12 -2.52 10.39
N ASN A 50 13.07 -2.48 9.60
CA ASN A 50 11.76 -1.96 10.00
C ASN A 50 10.65 -2.57 9.12
N LEU A 51 9.41 -2.53 9.61
CA LEU A 51 8.25 -3.09 8.91
C LEU A 51 7.48 -2.06 8.07
N HIS A 52 7.94 -0.82 8.00
CA HIS A 52 7.29 0.23 7.24
C HIS A 52 7.07 -0.13 5.75
N PRO A 53 8.08 -0.69 5.03
CA PRO A 53 7.90 -1.10 3.64
C PRO A 53 6.77 -2.12 3.45
N LEU A 54 6.55 -3.00 4.42
CA LEU A 54 5.46 -3.98 4.36
C LEU A 54 4.09 -3.31 4.62
N ALA A 55 4.01 -2.42 5.60
CA ALA A 55 2.77 -1.74 5.97
C ALA A 55 2.25 -0.82 4.87
N VAL A 56 3.13 -0.10 4.15
CA VAL A 56 2.75 0.85 3.10
C VAL A 56 2.12 0.20 1.87
N HIS A 57 2.33 -1.09 1.64
CA HIS A 57 1.68 -1.80 0.54
C HIS A 57 0.15 -1.74 0.64
N VAL A 58 -0.40 -1.73 1.86
CA VAL A 58 -1.85 -1.67 2.07
C VAL A 58 -2.44 -0.36 1.52
N PRO A 59 -2.05 0.84 1.99
CA PRO A 59 -2.63 2.08 1.46
C PRO A 59 -2.27 2.33 -0.02
N ILE A 60 -1.07 1.95 -0.49
CA ILE A 60 -0.66 2.10 -1.88
C ILE A 60 -1.57 1.32 -2.83
N MET A 61 -2.01 0.13 -2.45
CA MET A 61 -2.93 -0.67 -3.26
C MET A 61 -4.39 -0.28 -3.05
N MET A 62 -4.82 -0.10 -1.80
CA MET A 62 -6.24 0.05 -1.47
C MET A 62 -6.80 1.43 -1.84
N LEU A 63 -6.05 2.52 -1.64
CA LEU A 63 -6.60 3.86 -1.89
C LEU A 63 -6.81 4.17 -3.38
N PRO A 64 -5.87 3.88 -4.30
CA PRO A 64 -6.14 4.00 -5.73
C PRO A 64 -7.25 3.05 -6.21
N LEU A 65 -7.28 1.80 -5.71
CA LEU A 65 -8.34 0.87 -6.03
C LEU A 65 -9.72 1.38 -5.56
N ALA A 66 -9.80 1.93 -4.34
CA ALA A 66 -11.01 2.54 -3.82
C ALA A 66 -11.48 3.70 -4.71
N ALA A 67 -10.56 4.57 -5.16
CA ALA A 67 -10.88 5.70 -6.03
C ALA A 67 -11.45 5.23 -7.39
N VAL A 68 -10.83 4.23 -8.01
CA VAL A 68 -11.31 3.65 -9.28
C VAL A 68 -12.69 2.99 -9.10
N LEU A 69 -12.86 2.16 -8.08
CA LEU A 69 -14.14 1.49 -7.82
C LEU A 69 -15.23 2.47 -7.42
N GLN A 70 -14.91 3.53 -6.69
CA GLN A 70 -15.85 4.59 -6.37
C GLN A 70 -16.30 5.35 -7.63
N LEU A 71 -15.39 5.63 -8.55
CA LEU A 71 -15.70 6.25 -9.82
C LEU A 71 -16.62 5.35 -10.68
N ILE A 72 -16.30 4.06 -10.78
CA ILE A 72 -17.16 3.08 -11.47
C ILE A 72 -18.53 3.00 -10.78
N GLY A 73 -18.57 2.93 -9.46
CA GLY A 73 -19.78 2.87 -8.65
C GLY A 73 -20.65 4.12 -8.77
N PHE A 74 -20.06 5.27 -9.11
CA PHE A 74 -20.81 6.50 -9.37
C PHE A 74 -21.72 6.39 -10.59
N PHE A 75 -21.27 5.66 -11.63
CA PHE A 75 -22.01 5.47 -12.87
C PHE A 75 -22.83 4.16 -12.89
N ALA A 76 -22.33 3.11 -12.22
CA ALA A 76 -22.92 1.77 -12.26
C ALA A 76 -22.89 1.08 -10.89
N PHE A 77 -23.90 0.26 -10.61
CA PHE A 77 -23.96 -0.61 -9.41
C PHE A 77 -23.82 0.13 -8.05
N ARG A 78 -24.27 1.37 -7.93
CA ARG A 78 -24.04 2.25 -6.77
C ARG A 78 -24.11 1.54 -5.42
N ARG A 79 -25.18 0.80 -5.15
CA ARG A 79 -25.40 0.20 -3.82
C ARG A 79 -24.44 -0.94 -3.52
N ALA A 80 -24.17 -1.81 -4.50
CA ALA A 80 -23.24 -2.92 -4.34
C ALA A 80 -21.79 -2.41 -4.23
N MET A 81 -21.40 -1.47 -5.10
CA MET A 81 -20.08 -0.85 -5.07
C MET A 81 -19.86 -0.04 -3.80
N SER A 82 -20.91 0.57 -3.24
CA SER A 82 -20.79 1.36 -2.00
C SER A 82 -20.30 0.52 -0.82
N TRP A 83 -20.72 -0.75 -0.68
CA TRP A 83 -20.20 -1.65 0.35
C TRP A 83 -18.75 -2.04 0.10
N VAL A 84 -18.42 -2.38 -1.14
CA VAL A 84 -17.06 -2.79 -1.52
C VAL A 84 -16.07 -1.64 -1.27
N VAL A 85 -16.41 -0.44 -1.76
CA VAL A 85 -15.56 0.74 -1.56
C VAL A 85 -15.45 1.11 -0.08
N LEU A 86 -16.53 1.01 0.68
CA LEU A 86 -16.49 1.25 2.13
C LEU A 86 -15.46 0.34 2.82
N GLY A 87 -15.50 -0.96 2.53
CA GLY A 87 -14.53 -1.90 3.09
C GLY A 87 -13.08 -1.56 2.69
N ILE A 88 -12.87 -1.28 1.40
CA ILE A 88 -11.53 -1.00 0.86
C ILE A 88 -10.95 0.31 1.41
N VAL A 89 -11.74 1.39 1.48
CA VAL A 89 -11.26 2.68 1.98
C VAL A 89 -10.96 2.64 3.48
N VAL A 90 -11.79 1.96 4.28
CA VAL A 90 -11.53 1.79 5.71
C VAL A 90 -10.26 0.98 5.93
N PHE A 91 -10.07 -0.11 5.19
CA PHE A 91 -8.87 -0.93 5.27
C PHE A 91 -7.63 -0.15 4.78
N GLY A 92 -7.75 0.62 3.70
CA GLY A 92 -6.70 1.51 3.20
C GLY A 92 -6.29 2.58 4.22
N PHE A 93 -7.27 3.19 4.91
CA PHE A 93 -7.00 4.13 6.00
C PHE A 93 -6.29 3.47 7.20
N ILE A 94 -6.73 2.28 7.62
CA ILE A 94 -6.06 1.53 8.70
C ILE A 94 -4.61 1.24 8.32
N GLY A 95 -4.35 0.84 7.07
CA GLY A 95 -3.00 0.64 6.57
C GLY A 95 -2.16 1.92 6.57
N ALA A 96 -2.73 3.06 6.14
CA ALA A 96 -2.06 4.35 6.20
C ALA A 96 -1.75 4.78 7.64
N TYR A 97 -2.68 4.55 8.56
CA TYR A 97 -2.48 4.83 9.98
C TYR A 97 -1.38 3.95 10.59
N ALA A 98 -1.39 2.65 10.29
CA ALA A 98 -0.37 1.73 10.76
C ALA A 98 1.03 2.11 10.23
N ALA A 99 1.11 2.46 8.94
CA ALA A 99 2.37 2.90 8.34
C ALA A 99 2.91 4.19 8.98
N ALA A 100 2.03 5.14 9.27
CA ALA A 100 2.43 6.44 9.82
C ALA A 100 2.74 6.41 11.33
N ASN A 101 2.10 5.52 12.11
CA ASN A 101 2.19 5.60 13.58
C ASN A 101 2.84 4.37 14.24
N TRP A 102 2.77 3.19 13.61
CA TRP A 102 3.28 1.96 14.22
C TRP A 102 4.58 1.45 13.60
N THR A 103 4.78 1.75 12.33
CA THR A 103 5.94 1.24 11.59
C THR A 103 6.79 2.35 10.98
N HIS A 104 6.47 3.62 11.23
CA HIS A 104 7.25 4.75 10.70
C HIS A 104 8.64 4.74 11.34
N PRO A 105 9.71 4.62 10.55
CA PRO A 105 11.05 4.57 11.08
C PRO A 105 11.49 5.96 11.57
N HIS A 106 12.14 6.00 12.72
CA HIS A 106 12.88 7.19 13.15
C HIS A 106 14.22 7.22 12.43
N THR A 107 14.53 8.34 11.80
CA THR A 107 15.80 8.53 11.09
C THR A 107 16.77 9.32 11.93
N ALA A 108 18.05 8.90 11.93
CA ALA A 108 19.16 9.70 12.44
C ALA A 108 19.34 10.98 11.58
N GLU A 109 20.30 11.83 11.94
CA GLU A 109 20.61 13.02 11.14
C GLU A 109 20.91 12.67 9.69
N LEU A 110 20.08 13.20 8.78
CA LEU A 110 20.20 13.00 7.34
C LEU A 110 21.02 14.14 6.72
N PRO A 111 21.85 13.88 5.71
CA PRO A 111 22.43 14.93 4.88
C PRO A 111 21.34 15.83 4.28
N ALA A 112 21.60 17.14 4.17
CA ALA A 112 20.59 18.13 3.78
C ALA A 112 19.82 17.81 2.48
N GLN A 113 20.47 17.17 1.52
CA GLN A 113 19.83 16.76 0.25
C GLN A 113 18.82 15.62 0.50
N ILE A 114 19.19 14.64 1.31
CA ILE A 114 18.32 13.50 1.66
C ILE A 114 17.18 13.99 2.53
N GLN A 115 17.44 14.90 3.48
CA GLN A 115 16.42 15.51 4.32
C GLN A 115 15.31 16.18 3.48
N ALA A 116 15.66 16.89 2.41
CA ALA A 116 14.67 17.52 1.54
C ALA A 116 13.75 16.49 0.86
N VAL A 117 14.25 15.31 0.51
CA VAL A 117 13.44 14.22 -0.06
C VAL A 117 12.55 13.60 1.03
N TYR A 118 13.12 13.38 2.21
CA TYR A 118 12.38 12.88 3.38
C TYR A 118 11.21 13.79 3.75
N ASP A 119 11.43 15.09 3.83
CA ASP A 119 10.38 16.07 4.16
C ASP A 119 9.24 16.05 3.14
N ARG A 120 9.56 15.83 1.86
CA ARG A 120 8.54 15.65 0.82
C ARG A 120 7.76 14.36 1.01
N HIS A 121 8.46 13.25 1.27
CA HIS A 121 7.81 11.97 1.58
C HIS A 121 6.85 12.12 2.75
N ASP A 122 7.31 12.66 3.87
CA ASP A 122 6.53 12.83 5.10
C ASP A 122 5.32 13.74 4.90
N THR A 123 5.50 14.85 4.18
CA THR A 123 4.40 15.76 3.82
C THR A 123 3.29 15.03 3.08
N TYR A 124 3.61 14.27 2.03
CA TYR A 124 2.60 13.55 1.25
C TYR A 124 2.03 12.33 1.99
N ALA A 125 2.81 11.67 2.84
CA ALA A 125 2.34 10.61 3.72
C ALA A 125 1.31 11.14 4.73
N THR A 126 1.59 12.29 5.33
CA THR A 126 0.68 13.00 6.24
C THR A 126 -0.62 13.40 5.53
N TRP A 127 -0.56 13.97 4.33
CA TRP A 127 -1.74 14.26 3.53
C TRP A 127 -2.53 12.99 3.17
N THR A 128 -1.85 11.90 2.88
CA THR A 128 -2.50 10.61 2.60
C THR A 128 -3.28 10.12 3.82
N LEU A 129 -2.69 10.20 5.00
CA LEU A 129 -3.35 9.80 6.25
C LEU A 129 -4.64 10.60 6.48
N TRP A 130 -4.56 11.94 6.39
CA TRP A 130 -5.74 12.79 6.60
C TRP A 130 -6.80 12.61 5.53
N LEU A 131 -6.43 12.59 4.25
CA LEU A 131 -7.38 12.45 3.15
C LEU A 131 -8.05 11.06 3.15
N SER A 132 -7.32 10.00 3.44
CA SER A 132 -7.90 8.66 3.54
C SER A 132 -8.87 8.54 4.73
N GLY A 133 -8.55 9.15 5.87
CA GLY A 133 -9.43 9.21 7.03
C GLY A 133 -10.71 10.01 6.73
N ILE A 134 -10.59 11.17 6.11
CA ILE A 134 -11.74 11.98 5.67
C ILE A 134 -12.58 11.20 4.65
N ALA A 135 -11.95 10.53 3.68
CA ALA A 135 -12.65 9.70 2.70
C ALA A 135 -13.41 8.54 3.36
N ALA A 136 -12.82 7.89 4.37
CA ALA A 136 -13.47 6.82 5.12
C ALA A 136 -14.71 7.34 5.86
N VAL A 137 -14.60 8.48 6.55
CA VAL A 137 -15.72 9.11 7.25
C VAL A 137 -16.82 9.53 6.27
N LEU A 138 -16.46 10.21 5.17
CA LEU A 138 -17.40 10.62 4.13
C LEU A 138 -18.13 9.41 3.54
N LYS A 139 -17.41 8.32 3.30
CA LYS A 139 -18.00 7.09 2.76
C LYS A 139 -18.95 6.43 3.75
N ILE A 140 -18.62 6.38 5.03
CA ILE A 140 -19.51 5.90 6.10
C ILE A 140 -20.77 6.76 6.14
N VAL A 141 -20.63 8.07 6.20
CA VAL A 141 -21.75 9.01 6.25
C VAL A 141 -22.63 8.92 4.99
N SER A 142 -22.00 8.88 3.80
CA SER A 142 -22.74 8.73 2.55
C SER A 142 -23.52 7.43 2.50
N HIS A 143 -22.91 6.34 2.93
CA HIS A 143 -23.50 5.01 2.86
C HIS A 143 -24.70 4.87 3.83
N PHE A 144 -24.51 5.23 5.10
CA PHE A 144 -25.49 4.96 6.17
C PHE A 144 -26.52 6.08 6.33
N LEU A 145 -26.10 7.35 6.26
CA LEU A 145 -26.98 8.49 6.50
C LEU A 145 -27.66 8.97 5.20
N PHE A 146 -26.90 9.12 4.14
CA PHE A 146 -27.41 9.66 2.87
C PHE A 146 -27.80 8.60 1.84
N LYS A 147 -27.72 7.30 2.18
CA LYS A 147 -28.08 6.18 1.29
C LYS A 147 -27.43 6.27 -0.09
N SER A 148 -26.17 6.72 -0.13
CA SER A 148 -25.37 6.87 -1.33
C SER A 148 -25.99 7.81 -2.39
N VAL A 149 -26.48 8.98 -1.97
CA VAL A 149 -26.95 10.01 -2.91
C VAL A 149 -25.78 10.55 -3.75
N ALA A 150 -26.08 10.97 -4.98
CA ALA A 150 -25.06 11.30 -5.98
C ALA A 150 -24.09 12.40 -5.53
N TRP A 151 -24.57 13.48 -4.89
CA TRP A 151 -23.70 14.57 -4.46
C TRP A 151 -22.70 14.13 -3.37
N ALA A 152 -23.14 13.30 -2.40
CA ALA A 152 -22.27 12.79 -1.34
C ALA A 152 -21.21 11.81 -1.90
N GLU A 153 -21.63 10.93 -2.84
CA GLU A 153 -20.71 10.06 -3.55
C GLU A 153 -19.72 10.87 -4.42
N GLY A 154 -20.14 11.98 -5.03
CA GLY A 154 -19.27 12.88 -5.80
C GLY A 154 -18.18 13.53 -4.94
N ILE A 155 -18.52 14.00 -3.73
CA ILE A 155 -17.53 14.53 -2.79
C ILE A 155 -16.55 13.41 -2.38
N THR A 156 -17.07 12.22 -2.11
CA THR A 156 -16.23 11.06 -1.74
C THR A 156 -15.26 10.70 -2.88
N VAL A 157 -15.70 10.74 -4.16
CA VAL A 157 -14.81 10.55 -5.34
C VAL A 157 -13.67 11.55 -5.31
N ALA A 158 -13.98 12.85 -5.14
CA ALA A 158 -12.96 13.90 -5.18
C ALA A 158 -11.89 13.70 -4.09
N VAL A 159 -12.30 13.38 -2.86
CA VAL A 159 -11.37 13.16 -1.74
C VAL A 159 -10.57 11.86 -1.94
N LEU A 160 -11.18 10.79 -2.47
CA LEU A 160 -10.46 9.56 -2.78
C LEU A 160 -9.42 9.75 -3.89
N LEU A 161 -9.74 10.52 -4.93
CA LEU A 161 -8.76 10.85 -5.98
C LEU A 161 -7.58 11.65 -5.43
N ALA A 162 -7.86 12.63 -4.54
CA ALA A 162 -6.80 13.37 -3.85
C ALA A 162 -5.94 12.45 -2.98
N SER A 163 -6.56 11.51 -2.24
CA SER A 163 -5.85 10.52 -1.42
C SER A 163 -5.02 9.56 -2.28
N ALA A 164 -5.55 9.10 -3.41
CA ALA A 164 -4.82 8.27 -4.37
C ALA A 164 -3.62 9.00 -4.98
N TYR A 165 -3.76 10.30 -5.27
CA TYR A 165 -2.67 11.13 -5.73
C TYR A 165 -1.57 11.25 -4.66
N THR A 166 -1.93 11.62 -3.43
CA THR A 166 -0.94 11.83 -2.36
C THR A 166 -0.20 10.56 -1.99
N VAL A 167 -0.88 9.40 -1.92
CA VAL A 167 -0.22 8.11 -1.66
C VAL A 167 0.75 7.72 -2.78
N SER A 168 0.40 8.02 -4.03
CA SER A 168 1.28 7.75 -5.17
C SER A 168 2.55 8.61 -5.13
N VAL A 169 2.41 9.89 -4.77
CA VAL A 169 3.55 10.80 -4.63
C VAL A 169 4.40 10.43 -3.41
N ALA A 170 3.78 10.08 -2.27
CA ALA A 170 4.50 9.57 -1.10
C ALA A 170 5.30 8.31 -1.45
N GLY A 171 4.70 7.37 -2.18
CA GLY A 171 5.37 6.16 -2.66
C GLY A 171 6.55 6.46 -3.58
N HIS A 172 6.42 7.46 -4.46
CA HIS A 172 7.51 7.89 -5.33
C HIS A 172 8.72 8.39 -4.52
N TYR A 173 8.50 9.32 -3.57
CA TYR A 173 9.58 9.81 -2.71
C TYR A 173 10.12 8.73 -1.77
N GLY A 174 9.27 7.83 -1.26
CA GLY A 174 9.71 6.68 -0.49
C GLY A 174 10.63 5.75 -1.28
N SER A 175 10.29 5.48 -2.54
CA SER A 175 11.15 4.72 -3.44
C SER A 175 12.47 5.43 -3.72
N GLN A 176 12.47 6.76 -3.88
CA GLN A 176 13.69 7.55 -4.03
C GLN A 176 14.56 7.44 -2.80
N LEU A 177 14.00 7.59 -1.59
CA LEU A 177 14.75 7.44 -0.33
C LEU A 177 15.46 6.08 -0.26
N VAL A 178 14.76 5.00 -0.61
CA VAL A 178 15.32 3.64 -0.51
C VAL A 178 16.34 3.35 -1.62
N TYR A 179 15.97 3.58 -2.89
CA TYR A 179 16.78 3.10 -4.02
C TYR A 179 17.86 4.06 -4.50
N ILE A 180 17.68 5.37 -4.25
CA ILE A 180 18.63 6.39 -4.71
C ILE A 180 19.47 6.89 -3.54
N GLU A 181 18.81 7.24 -2.42
CA GLU A 181 19.49 7.84 -1.27
C GLU A 181 19.99 6.77 -0.26
N GLY A 182 19.52 5.53 -0.38
CA GLY A 182 19.94 4.42 0.47
C GLY A 182 19.46 4.50 1.91
N VAL A 183 18.36 5.21 2.16
CA VAL A 183 17.76 5.30 3.51
C VAL A 183 16.98 4.03 3.81
N GLY A 184 17.32 3.35 4.89
CA GLY A 184 16.63 2.16 5.36
C GLY A 184 17.24 0.81 4.98
N PRO A 185 17.86 0.59 3.80
CA PRO A 185 18.54 -0.67 3.53
C PRO A 185 19.60 -0.98 4.57
N GLU A 186 19.57 -2.21 5.10
CA GLU A 186 20.50 -2.68 6.16
C GLU A 186 20.51 -1.78 7.40
N GLY A 187 19.41 -1.05 7.66
CA GLY A 187 19.31 -0.13 8.79
C GLY A 187 20.06 1.20 8.60
N LYS A 188 20.59 1.49 7.42
CA LYS A 188 21.32 2.73 7.15
C LYS A 188 20.44 3.96 7.40
N TYR A 189 20.97 4.93 8.17
CA TYR A 189 20.29 6.14 8.61
C TYR A 189 19.04 5.93 9.49
N LEU A 190 18.81 4.72 9.99
CA LEU A 190 17.77 4.49 11.00
C LEU A 190 18.36 4.64 12.41
N GLU A 191 17.58 5.16 13.34
CA GLU A 191 17.94 5.16 14.75
C GLU A 191 17.96 3.71 15.28
N SER A 192 19.07 3.29 15.86
CA SER A 192 19.13 2.00 16.54
C SER A 192 18.42 2.11 17.89
N GLU A 193 17.46 1.22 18.17
CA GLU A 193 16.75 1.16 19.45
C GLU A 193 17.67 0.94 20.67
N THR A 194 18.93 0.59 20.44
CA THR A 194 19.93 0.34 21.48
C THR A 194 20.54 1.62 22.11
N GLY A 195 20.20 2.81 21.60
CA GLY A 195 20.78 4.08 22.08
C GLY A 195 20.08 4.74 23.27
N SER A 196 18.97 4.23 23.78
CA SER A 196 18.18 4.90 24.82
C SER A 196 18.48 4.49 26.28
N HIS A 197 19.50 3.66 26.54
CA HIS A 197 19.86 3.26 27.91
C HIS A 197 21.36 3.47 28.20
N GLN A 198 21.83 4.70 28.12
CA GLN A 198 23.06 5.12 28.81
C GLN A 198 22.80 6.47 29.46
N HIS A 199 22.36 6.38 30.71
CA HIS A 199 22.50 7.40 31.73
C HIS A 199 23.18 6.80 32.96
#